data_e330c5f89eaf68f1b429a21ec3b8c5da
#
_entry.id   e330c5f89eaf68f1b429a21ec3b8c5da
#
_cell.length_a   1.000
_cell.length_b   1.000
_cell.length_c   1.000
_cell.angle_alpha   90.00
_cell.angle_beta   90.00
_cell.angle_gamma   90.00
#
_symmetry.space_group_name_H-M   'P 1'
#
loop_
_entity.id
_entity.type
_entity.pdbx_description
1 polymer ?
#
loop_
_entity_poly.entity_id
_entity_poly.type
_entity_poly.pdbx_seq_one_letter_code
_entity_poly.pdbx_strand_id
1 'polypeptide(L)'
;MTEQRVLAAVVQMTSTADVERNLASAESLVRRAASLGARFVSLPENFAFLRSEGEPVVEAQALDGTWVRRMSGLARELGITLLLGSLPEKVAANDHHRVHNTSVLLGPDGATIAVYRKIHLFDIDLPGMEHLKESRAVRPGEDAVVARAPFGPLGLTICYDVRFPELYRALVRAGARVLAVPSAFTERTGKDHWEVLLRARAVENLAYVVAAAQVGHHGRGRSSHGHAMIVDPWGAVMAQVPDGEGVALAELDFARQDRLRRELPALDHTRKFTIR
;
A
#
# COMPACT_ATOMS: atom_id res chain seq x y z
N MET A 1 -11.96 -15.03 17.60
CA MET A 1 -12.66 -13.73 17.70
C MET A 1 -11.77 -12.72 17.01
N THR A 2 -12.24 -12.04 15.97
CA THR A 2 -11.49 -10.93 15.34
C THR A 2 -11.37 -9.79 16.35
N GLU A 3 -10.18 -9.20 16.47
CA GLU A 3 -9.96 -8.03 17.32
C GLU A 3 -10.91 -6.91 16.92
N GLN A 4 -11.63 -6.34 17.89
CA GLN A 4 -12.54 -5.22 17.60
C GLN A 4 -11.80 -3.91 17.32
N ARG A 5 -10.51 -3.84 17.66
CA ARG A 5 -9.63 -2.67 17.46
C ARG A 5 -8.22 -3.14 17.13
N VAL A 6 -7.55 -2.40 16.26
CA VAL A 6 -6.13 -2.59 15.96
C VAL A 6 -5.43 -1.25 15.82
N LEU A 7 -4.28 -1.07 16.46
CA LEU A 7 -3.42 0.09 16.21
C LEU A 7 -2.62 -0.16 14.95
N ALA A 8 -2.95 0.60 13.90
CA ALA A 8 -2.28 0.55 12.60
C ALA A 8 -1.26 1.67 12.48
N ALA A 9 -0.17 1.41 11.76
CA ALA A 9 0.85 2.40 11.41
C ALA A 9 1.11 2.43 9.90
N VAL A 10 1.33 3.62 9.40
CA VAL A 10 1.87 3.88 8.06
C VAL A 10 3.29 4.37 8.16
N VAL A 11 4.16 3.85 7.31
CA VAL A 11 5.54 4.28 7.18
C VAL A 11 5.68 5.23 6.00
N GLN A 12 6.42 6.31 6.21
CA GLN A 12 6.91 7.21 5.18
C GLN A 12 8.43 7.11 5.14
N MET A 13 9.00 6.81 3.96
CA MET A 13 10.44 6.63 3.80
C MET A 13 10.92 7.06 2.42
N THR A 14 12.25 7.20 2.27
CA THR A 14 12.90 7.53 1.00
C THR A 14 13.74 6.35 0.52
N SER A 15 13.18 5.53 -0.35
CA SER A 15 13.92 4.43 -0.98
C SER A 15 14.70 4.92 -2.20
N THR A 16 15.82 4.26 -2.48
CA THR A 16 16.70 4.52 -3.64
C THR A 16 17.10 3.19 -4.29
N ALA A 17 18.11 3.21 -5.17
CA ALA A 17 18.72 1.99 -5.71
C ALA A 17 19.59 1.25 -4.68
N ASP A 18 19.89 1.84 -3.53
CA ASP A 18 20.66 1.21 -2.44
C ASP A 18 19.74 0.34 -1.56
N VAL A 19 19.71 -0.95 -1.86
CA VAL A 19 18.86 -1.94 -1.20
C VAL A 19 19.13 -2.05 0.30
N GLU A 20 20.41 -2.10 0.70
CA GLU A 20 20.75 -2.31 2.12
C GLU A 20 20.38 -1.10 2.98
N ARG A 21 20.60 0.11 2.46
CA ARG A 21 20.13 1.33 3.09
C ARG A 21 18.61 1.35 3.24
N ASN A 22 17.88 0.97 2.18
CA ASN A 22 16.42 0.95 2.20
C ASN A 22 15.89 -0.07 3.21
N LEU A 23 16.44 -1.28 3.25
CA LEU A 23 16.05 -2.31 4.20
C LEU A 23 16.34 -1.89 5.64
N ALA A 24 17.50 -1.30 5.90
CA ALA A 24 17.85 -0.79 7.23
C ALA A 24 16.91 0.33 7.69
N SER A 25 16.56 1.28 6.80
CA SER A 25 15.57 2.33 7.09
C SER A 25 14.19 1.72 7.36
N ALA A 26 13.72 0.80 6.52
CA ALA A 26 12.44 0.12 6.71
C ALA A 26 12.37 -0.60 8.06
N GLU A 27 13.41 -1.38 8.43
CA GLU A 27 13.49 -2.04 9.74
C GLU A 27 13.43 -1.07 10.91
N SER A 28 14.17 0.02 10.84
CA SER A 28 14.19 1.06 11.88
C SER A 28 12.81 1.66 12.08
N LEU A 29 12.12 2.03 10.99
CA LEU A 29 10.79 2.63 11.04
C LEU A 29 9.71 1.62 11.49
N VAL A 30 9.81 0.35 11.08
CA VAL A 30 8.91 -0.72 11.55
C VAL A 30 9.10 -0.96 13.05
N ARG A 31 10.35 -1.04 13.54
CA ARG A 31 10.64 -1.16 14.98
C ARG A 31 10.09 0.02 15.77
N ARG A 32 10.24 1.24 15.25
CA ARG A 32 9.66 2.44 15.85
C ARG A 32 8.14 2.35 15.92
N ALA A 33 7.46 1.94 14.83
CA ALA A 33 6.00 1.76 14.84
C ALA A 33 5.55 0.72 15.88
N ALA A 34 6.23 -0.43 15.93
CA ALA A 34 5.95 -1.49 16.89
C ALA A 34 6.19 -1.06 18.34
N SER A 35 7.25 -0.30 18.62
CA SER A 35 7.54 0.24 19.97
C SER A 35 6.48 1.26 20.45
N LEU A 36 5.77 1.89 19.52
CA LEU A 36 4.62 2.76 19.78
C LEU A 36 3.29 1.97 19.91
N GLY A 37 3.34 0.64 19.84
CA GLY A 37 2.20 -0.25 20.06
C GLY A 37 1.49 -0.71 18.78
N ALA A 38 1.97 -0.36 17.57
CA ALA A 38 1.35 -0.80 16.34
C ALA A 38 1.33 -2.34 16.24
N ARG A 39 0.19 -2.90 15.82
CA ARG A 39 0.01 -4.32 15.53
C ARG A 39 -0.14 -4.61 14.03
N PHE A 40 -0.47 -3.59 13.25
CA PHE A 40 -0.42 -3.62 11.80
C PHE A 40 0.47 -2.47 11.31
N VAL A 41 1.49 -2.78 10.51
CA VAL A 41 2.41 -1.79 9.92
C VAL A 41 2.42 -1.96 8.41
N SER A 42 2.27 -0.85 7.68
CA SER A 42 2.37 -0.83 6.21
C SER A 42 3.62 -0.06 5.78
N LEU A 43 4.47 -0.71 4.98
CA LEU A 43 5.57 -0.10 4.24
C LEU A 43 5.07 0.45 2.89
N PRO A 44 5.72 1.45 2.28
CA PRO A 44 5.30 2.02 1.01
C PRO A 44 5.67 1.16 -0.21
N GLU A 45 5.16 1.53 -1.38
CA GLU A 45 5.51 0.94 -2.67
C GLU A 45 7.02 1.02 -2.91
N ASN A 46 7.61 -0.07 -3.44
CA ASN A 46 9.05 -0.18 -3.76
C ASN A 46 9.98 0.08 -2.55
N PHE A 47 9.56 -0.33 -1.35
CA PHE A 47 10.29 -0.04 -0.11
C PHE A 47 11.75 -0.52 -0.12
N ALA A 48 12.04 -1.67 -0.77
CA ALA A 48 13.37 -2.27 -0.80
C ALA A 48 14.25 -1.75 -1.93
N PHE A 49 13.66 -1.40 -3.08
CA PHE A 49 14.38 -0.91 -4.24
C PHE A 49 13.53 0.04 -5.07
N LEU A 50 14.00 1.27 -5.23
CA LEU A 50 13.37 2.28 -6.06
C LEU A 50 14.41 2.91 -6.98
N ARG A 51 14.36 2.57 -8.25
CA ARG A 51 15.29 3.06 -9.28
C ARG A 51 15.05 4.51 -9.67
N SER A 52 16.06 5.16 -10.24
CA SER A 52 15.90 6.43 -10.96
C SER A 52 14.96 6.27 -12.14
N GLU A 53 14.37 7.37 -12.59
CA GLU A 53 13.45 7.32 -13.74
C GLU A 53 14.19 6.92 -15.03
N GLY A 54 13.54 6.09 -15.86
CA GLY A 54 14.11 5.59 -17.11
C GLY A 54 15.12 4.44 -16.99
N GLU A 55 15.64 4.16 -15.78
CA GLU A 55 16.59 3.06 -15.59
C GLU A 55 15.90 1.68 -15.55
N PRO A 56 16.59 0.59 -15.92
CA PRO A 56 16.03 -0.75 -15.81
C PRO A 56 15.82 -1.17 -14.36
N VAL A 57 14.93 -2.13 -14.11
CA VAL A 57 14.81 -2.80 -12.82
C VAL A 57 15.91 -3.86 -12.74
N VAL A 58 17.04 -3.51 -12.11
CA VAL A 58 18.21 -4.40 -11.99
C VAL A 58 18.13 -5.32 -10.76
N GLU A 59 17.33 -4.94 -9.77
CA GLU A 59 17.15 -5.70 -8.54
C GLU A 59 15.71 -6.23 -8.46
N ALA A 60 15.56 -7.55 -8.44
CA ALA A 60 14.30 -8.24 -8.24
C ALA A 60 14.53 -9.59 -7.57
N GLN A 61 13.58 -10.04 -6.76
CA GLN A 61 13.69 -11.32 -6.06
C GLN A 61 12.44 -12.17 -6.22
N ALA A 62 12.59 -13.48 -6.00
CA ALA A 62 11.45 -14.36 -5.77
C ALA A 62 10.80 -14.04 -4.39
N LEU A 63 9.57 -14.45 -4.19
CA LEU A 63 8.83 -14.16 -2.93
C LEU A 63 9.42 -14.86 -1.70
N ASP A 64 10.27 -15.87 -1.89
CA ASP A 64 11.08 -16.50 -0.86
C ASP A 64 12.52 -15.94 -0.80
N GLY A 65 12.77 -14.81 -1.45
CA GLY A 65 14.07 -14.13 -1.50
C GLY A 65 14.51 -13.54 -0.15
N THR A 66 15.73 -13.03 -0.13
CA THR A 66 16.38 -12.54 1.11
C THR A 66 15.64 -11.36 1.74
N TRP A 67 15.06 -10.47 0.93
CA TRP A 67 14.33 -9.30 1.44
C TRP A 67 13.07 -9.72 2.18
N VAL A 68 12.27 -10.60 1.59
CA VAL A 68 11.03 -11.10 2.21
C VAL A 68 11.38 -11.92 3.48
N ARG A 69 12.42 -12.79 3.43
CA ARG A 69 12.85 -13.53 4.62
C ARG A 69 13.32 -12.62 5.76
N ARG A 70 14.07 -11.55 5.45
CA ARG A 70 14.53 -10.56 6.43
C ARG A 70 13.35 -9.88 7.12
N MET A 71 12.38 -9.41 6.35
CA MET A 71 11.18 -8.74 6.88
C MET A 71 10.22 -9.73 7.57
N SER A 72 10.17 -11.00 7.15
CA SER A 72 9.47 -12.08 7.82
C SER A 72 10.05 -12.35 9.23
N GLY A 73 11.38 -12.38 9.34
CA GLY A 73 12.07 -12.46 10.63
C GLY A 73 11.70 -11.30 11.55
N LEU A 74 11.67 -10.08 11.03
CA LEU A 74 11.28 -8.87 11.76
C LEU A 74 9.81 -8.91 12.22
N ALA A 75 8.88 -9.31 11.34
CA ALA A 75 7.45 -9.43 11.67
C ALA A 75 7.23 -10.43 12.82
N ARG A 76 7.94 -11.57 12.77
CA ARG A 76 7.90 -12.61 13.83
C ARG A 76 8.51 -12.10 15.14
N GLU A 77 9.67 -11.48 15.10
CA GLU A 77 10.34 -10.91 16.26
C GLU A 77 9.44 -9.92 17.01
N LEU A 78 8.76 -9.05 16.25
CA LEU A 78 7.91 -7.99 16.81
C LEU A 78 6.47 -8.44 17.08
N GLY A 79 6.06 -9.62 16.60
CA GLY A 79 4.69 -10.14 16.74
C GLY A 79 3.64 -9.26 16.06
N ILE A 80 3.96 -8.70 14.88
CA ILE A 80 3.10 -7.76 14.15
C ILE A 80 2.67 -8.31 12.78
N THR A 81 1.54 -7.87 12.29
CA THR A 81 1.18 -7.99 10.88
C THR A 81 1.92 -6.91 10.09
N LEU A 82 2.69 -7.30 9.07
CA LEU A 82 3.52 -6.38 8.29
C LEU A 82 3.17 -6.48 6.81
N LEU A 83 2.75 -5.36 6.21
CA LEU A 83 2.57 -5.24 4.77
C LEU A 83 3.87 -4.71 4.15
N LEU A 84 4.54 -5.54 3.37
CA LEU A 84 5.58 -5.14 2.43
C LEU A 84 4.85 -4.48 1.27
N GLY A 85 4.80 -3.14 1.27
CA GLY A 85 3.92 -2.34 0.43
C GLY A 85 4.10 -2.58 -1.05
N SER A 86 5.35 -2.67 -1.54
CA SER A 86 5.71 -3.54 -2.65
C SER A 86 7.21 -3.69 -2.83
N LEU A 87 7.54 -4.70 -3.60
CA LEU A 87 8.89 -4.98 -4.08
C LEU A 87 8.83 -5.51 -5.52
N PRO A 88 9.91 -5.38 -6.31
CA PRO A 88 10.01 -6.01 -7.62
C PRO A 88 10.19 -7.53 -7.46
N GLU A 89 9.15 -8.27 -7.90
CA GLU A 89 9.14 -9.74 -7.94
C GLU A 89 9.59 -10.24 -9.30
N LYS A 90 10.50 -11.22 -9.33
CA LYS A 90 10.90 -11.92 -10.55
C LYS A 90 9.72 -12.64 -11.20
N VAL A 91 9.50 -12.40 -12.49
CA VAL A 91 8.55 -13.17 -13.29
C VAL A 91 9.16 -14.53 -13.64
N ALA A 92 8.31 -15.57 -13.71
CA ALA A 92 8.74 -16.91 -14.13
C ALA A 92 9.30 -16.92 -15.57
N ALA A 93 10.06 -17.96 -15.93
CA ALA A 93 11.05 -18.13 -16.98
C ALA A 93 10.83 -17.56 -18.41
N ASN A 94 9.68 -16.99 -18.75
CA ASN A 94 9.38 -16.54 -20.10
C ASN A 94 9.34 -15.01 -20.29
N ASP A 95 9.61 -14.21 -19.26
CA ASP A 95 9.60 -12.74 -19.33
C ASP A 95 10.76 -12.15 -18.52
N HIS A 96 11.98 -12.38 -18.99
CA HIS A 96 13.21 -11.97 -18.30
C HIS A 96 13.44 -10.45 -18.27
N HIS A 97 12.58 -9.67 -18.92
CA HIS A 97 12.73 -8.22 -19.04
C HIS A 97 11.81 -7.43 -18.11
N ARG A 98 10.79 -8.08 -17.53
CA ARG A 98 9.81 -7.45 -16.66
C ARG A 98 9.73 -8.12 -15.30
N VAL A 99 9.29 -7.36 -14.31
CA VAL A 99 9.00 -7.82 -12.95
C VAL A 99 7.53 -7.63 -12.64
N HIS A 100 7.00 -8.24 -11.58
CA HIS A 100 5.77 -7.76 -10.97
C HIS A 100 6.10 -6.73 -9.88
N ASN A 101 5.22 -5.75 -9.72
CA ASN A 101 5.20 -4.85 -8.56
C ASN A 101 4.28 -5.50 -7.51
N THR A 102 4.88 -6.09 -6.47
CA THR A 102 4.18 -7.08 -5.62
C THR A 102 4.18 -6.68 -4.15
N SER A 103 2.99 -6.63 -3.56
CA SER A 103 2.79 -6.55 -2.11
C SER A 103 2.77 -7.94 -1.49
N VAL A 104 3.40 -8.08 -0.31
CA VAL A 104 3.37 -9.30 0.50
C VAL A 104 2.88 -8.96 1.90
N LEU A 105 1.80 -9.59 2.34
CA LEU A 105 1.31 -9.47 3.71
C LEU A 105 1.89 -10.59 4.55
N LEU A 106 2.63 -10.23 5.60
CA LEU A 106 3.22 -11.13 6.58
C LEU A 106 2.41 -11.14 7.87
N GLY A 107 2.22 -12.32 8.44
CA GLY A 107 1.60 -12.50 9.75
C GLY A 107 2.55 -12.24 10.91
N PRO A 108 2.03 -12.20 12.15
CA PRO A 108 2.83 -12.02 13.36
C PRO A 108 3.75 -13.22 13.66
N ASP A 109 3.55 -14.33 13.00
CA ASP A 109 4.44 -15.50 13.00
C ASP A 109 5.51 -15.45 11.88
N GLY A 110 5.49 -14.39 11.07
CA GLY A 110 6.35 -14.21 9.91
C GLY A 110 5.92 -14.99 8.67
N ALA A 111 4.82 -15.75 8.73
CA ALA A 111 4.31 -16.45 7.55
C ALA A 111 3.65 -15.49 6.54
N THR A 112 3.74 -15.79 5.27
CA THR A 112 3.02 -15.06 4.22
C THR A 112 1.53 -15.39 4.29
N ILE A 113 0.70 -14.38 4.52
CA ILE A 113 -0.77 -14.48 4.54
C ILE A 113 -1.34 -14.31 3.13
N ALA A 114 -0.83 -13.33 2.37
CA ALA A 114 -1.32 -13.02 1.03
C ALA A 114 -0.27 -12.33 0.18
N VAL A 115 -0.46 -12.41 -1.13
CA VAL A 115 0.36 -11.76 -2.16
C VAL A 115 -0.57 -11.03 -3.13
N TYR A 116 -0.26 -9.79 -3.47
CA TYR A 116 -0.97 -9.01 -4.47
C TYR A 116 -0.01 -8.42 -5.48
N ARG A 117 -0.26 -8.60 -6.76
CA ARG A 117 0.48 -7.98 -7.86
C ARG A 117 -0.32 -6.81 -8.42
N LYS A 118 0.30 -5.65 -8.52
CA LYS A 118 -0.33 -4.40 -9.01
C LYS A 118 -1.05 -4.63 -10.33
N ILE A 119 -2.34 -4.30 -10.38
CA ILE A 119 -3.18 -4.47 -11.56
C ILE A 119 -3.02 -3.29 -12.51
N HIS A 120 -3.14 -2.05 -12.01
CA HIS A 120 -3.12 -0.85 -12.85
C HIS A 120 -1.72 -0.23 -12.86
N LEU A 121 -1.09 -0.24 -14.02
CA LEU A 121 0.26 0.29 -14.20
C LEU A 121 0.24 1.77 -14.56
N PHE A 122 1.24 2.50 -14.06
CA PHE A 122 1.33 3.95 -14.19
C PHE A 122 1.96 4.34 -15.54
N ASP A 123 1.13 4.30 -16.57
CA ASP A 123 1.48 4.74 -17.92
C ASP A 123 0.82 6.09 -18.18
N ILE A 124 1.61 7.17 -18.13
CA ILE A 124 1.12 8.54 -18.32
C ILE A 124 2.01 9.35 -19.24
N ASP A 125 1.38 10.34 -19.85
CA ASP A 125 2.01 11.37 -20.68
C ASP A 125 1.45 12.72 -20.27
N LEU A 126 2.14 13.39 -19.35
CA LEU A 126 1.74 14.71 -18.86
C LEU A 126 2.72 15.78 -19.33
N PRO A 127 2.25 16.92 -19.85
CA PRO A 127 3.12 18.02 -20.30
C PRO A 127 4.10 18.43 -19.20
N GLY A 128 5.40 18.48 -19.53
CA GLY A 128 6.48 18.86 -18.61
C GLY A 128 6.89 17.77 -17.61
N MET A 129 6.41 16.54 -17.78
CA MET A 129 6.94 15.32 -17.12
C MET A 129 7.54 14.41 -18.21
N GLU A 130 8.54 13.60 -17.81
CA GLU A 130 8.99 12.50 -18.67
C GLU A 130 7.84 11.51 -18.94
N HIS A 131 7.84 10.88 -20.10
CA HIS A 131 6.88 9.82 -20.45
C HIS A 131 7.08 8.63 -19.50
N LEU A 132 6.25 8.54 -18.47
CA LEU A 132 6.28 7.44 -17.51
C LEU A 132 5.51 6.25 -18.11
N LYS A 133 6.21 5.15 -18.34
CA LYS A 133 5.63 3.89 -18.84
C LYS A 133 6.07 2.74 -17.94
N GLU A 134 5.34 2.53 -16.83
CA GLU A 134 5.60 1.44 -15.90
C GLU A 134 5.50 0.07 -16.59
N SER A 135 4.59 -0.08 -17.57
CA SER A 135 4.37 -1.31 -18.33
C SER A 135 5.59 -1.81 -19.15
N ARG A 136 6.58 -0.94 -19.40
CA ARG A 136 7.84 -1.36 -20.03
C ARG A 136 8.67 -2.29 -19.16
N ALA A 137 8.60 -2.10 -17.85
CA ALA A 137 9.41 -2.83 -16.87
C ALA A 137 8.58 -3.73 -15.94
N VAL A 138 7.27 -3.48 -15.86
CA VAL A 138 6.37 -4.18 -14.94
C VAL A 138 5.29 -4.93 -15.71
N ARG A 139 5.04 -6.16 -15.33
CA ARG A 139 3.92 -6.97 -15.79
C ARG A 139 2.74 -6.77 -14.84
N PRO A 140 1.52 -6.47 -15.31
CA PRO A 140 0.36 -6.33 -14.45
C PRO A 140 -0.02 -7.67 -13.79
N GLY A 141 -0.65 -7.57 -12.60
CA GLY A 141 -1.43 -8.65 -12.01
C GLY A 141 -2.83 -8.71 -12.59
N GLU A 142 -3.57 -9.76 -12.25
CA GLU A 142 -4.92 -10.01 -12.76
C GLU A 142 -5.94 -10.21 -11.62
N ASP A 143 -5.47 -10.46 -10.39
CA ASP A 143 -6.31 -10.85 -9.26
C ASP A 143 -6.49 -9.69 -8.26
N ALA A 144 -7.73 -9.37 -7.92
CA ALA A 144 -8.08 -8.55 -6.77
C ALA A 144 -8.00 -9.42 -5.50
N VAL A 145 -7.31 -8.95 -4.45
CA VAL A 145 -7.01 -9.75 -3.26
C VAL A 145 -7.59 -9.13 -2.00
N VAL A 146 -8.42 -9.89 -1.28
CA VAL A 146 -8.82 -9.60 0.10
C VAL A 146 -8.14 -10.62 1.02
N ALA A 147 -7.15 -10.14 1.77
CA ALA A 147 -6.38 -10.96 2.70
C ALA A 147 -7.13 -11.13 4.03
N ARG A 148 -7.03 -12.31 4.65
CA ARG A 148 -7.55 -12.58 6.00
C ARG A 148 -6.48 -12.26 7.04
N ALA A 149 -6.29 -10.97 7.34
CA ALA A 149 -5.39 -10.55 8.38
C ALA A 149 -5.95 -10.90 9.79
N PRO A 150 -5.11 -11.03 10.84
CA PRO A 150 -5.57 -11.34 12.20
C PRO A 150 -6.63 -10.36 12.73
N PHE A 151 -6.56 -9.10 12.35
CA PHE A 151 -7.50 -8.06 12.71
C PHE A 151 -8.76 -7.99 11.82
N GLY A 152 -8.80 -8.72 10.71
CA GLY A 152 -9.94 -8.75 9.80
C GLY A 152 -9.56 -8.65 8.31
N PRO A 153 -10.56 -8.57 7.42
CA PRO A 153 -10.32 -8.58 5.97
C PRO A 153 -9.67 -7.27 5.49
N LEU A 154 -8.52 -7.41 4.81
CA LEU A 154 -7.70 -6.34 4.25
C LEU A 154 -7.70 -6.42 2.72
N GLY A 155 -8.21 -5.40 2.05
CA GLY A 155 -8.10 -5.24 0.61
C GLY A 155 -6.72 -4.70 0.23
N LEU A 156 -6.02 -5.40 -0.67
CA LEU A 156 -4.68 -5.03 -1.12
C LEU A 156 -4.73 -4.27 -2.44
N THR A 157 -4.07 -3.13 -2.50
CA THR A 157 -3.86 -2.32 -3.70
C THR A 157 -2.46 -1.72 -3.68
N ILE A 158 -1.99 -1.13 -4.79
CA ILE A 158 -0.71 -0.43 -4.88
C ILE A 158 -0.89 0.85 -5.70
N CYS A 159 -0.61 2.00 -5.08
CA CYS A 159 -0.38 3.31 -5.71
C CYS A 159 -1.44 3.70 -6.77
N TYR A 160 -1.14 3.53 -8.05
CA TYR A 160 -1.99 3.93 -9.16
C TYR A 160 -3.38 3.27 -9.14
N ASP A 161 -3.51 2.10 -8.51
CA ASP A 161 -4.81 1.45 -8.27
C ASP A 161 -5.81 2.39 -7.60
N VAL A 162 -5.35 3.38 -6.81
CA VAL A 162 -6.23 4.34 -6.13
C VAL A 162 -7.12 5.14 -7.09
N ARG A 163 -6.77 5.23 -8.37
CA ARG A 163 -7.56 5.93 -9.38
C ARG A 163 -8.76 5.13 -9.91
N PHE A 164 -8.83 3.84 -9.60
CA PHE A 164 -9.82 2.90 -10.14
C PHE A 164 -10.83 2.50 -9.05
N PRO A 165 -11.94 3.26 -8.85
CA PRO A 165 -12.93 3.01 -7.80
C PRO A 165 -13.57 1.62 -7.90
N GLU A 166 -13.62 1.04 -9.09
CA GLU A 166 -14.17 -0.28 -9.37
C GLU A 166 -13.44 -1.36 -8.57
N LEU A 167 -12.10 -1.32 -8.51
CA LEU A 167 -11.29 -2.26 -7.72
C LEU A 167 -11.62 -2.15 -6.24
N TYR A 168 -11.69 -0.93 -5.70
CA TYR A 168 -12.00 -0.68 -4.29
C TYR A 168 -13.40 -1.16 -3.92
N ARG A 169 -14.37 -0.88 -4.79
CA ARG A 169 -15.74 -1.37 -4.62
C ARG A 169 -15.81 -2.90 -4.66
N ALA A 170 -15.07 -3.55 -5.55
CA ALA A 170 -15.00 -5.01 -5.63
C ALA A 170 -14.39 -5.60 -4.35
N LEU A 171 -13.27 -5.04 -3.84
CA LEU A 171 -12.64 -5.49 -2.60
C LEU A 171 -13.59 -5.38 -1.40
N VAL A 172 -14.32 -4.26 -1.27
CA VAL A 172 -15.25 -4.09 -0.16
C VAL A 172 -16.47 -5.00 -0.28
N ARG A 173 -16.99 -5.24 -1.49
CA ARG A 173 -18.04 -6.25 -1.73
C ARG A 173 -17.57 -7.68 -1.41
N ALA A 174 -16.28 -7.96 -1.56
CA ALA A 174 -15.65 -9.21 -1.13
C ALA A 174 -15.33 -9.24 0.38
N GLY A 175 -15.75 -8.21 1.13
CA GLY A 175 -15.70 -8.17 2.58
C GLY A 175 -14.57 -7.33 3.18
N ALA A 176 -13.74 -6.64 2.39
CA ALA A 176 -12.67 -5.80 2.92
C ALA A 176 -13.23 -4.72 3.86
N ARG A 177 -12.58 -4.57 5.00
CA ARG A 177 -12.87 -3.54 6.02
C ARG A 177 -11.81 -2.45 6.06
N VAL A 178 -10.60 -2.81 5.68
CA VAL A 178 -9.43 -1.94 5.56
C VAL A 178 -8.92 -2.05 4.13
N LEU A 179 -8.51 -0.94 3.55
CA LEU A 179 -7.95 -0.82 2.20
C LEU A 179 -6.51 -0.33 2.33
N ALA A 180 -5.54 -1.15 1.96
CA ALA A 180 -4.14 -0.77 1.96
C ALA A 180 -3.77 -0.11 0.62
N VAL A 181 -3.07 1.04 0.70
CA VAL A 181 -2.66 1.83 -0.48
C VAL A 181 -1.19 2.26 -0.35
N PRO A 182 -0.24 1.31 -0.26
CA PRO A 182 1.17 1.68 -0.30
C PRO A 182 1.52 2.34 -1.63
N SER A 183 2.29 3.44 -1.60
CA SER A 183 2.47 4.26 -2.79
C SER A 183 3.86 4.90 -2.89
N ALA A 184 4.29 5.13 -4.14
CA ALA A 184 5.33 6.06 -4.53
C ALA A 184 4.70 7.15 -5.43
N PHE A 185 3.75 7.89 -4.89
CA PHE A 185 2.94 8.86 -5.63
C PHE A 185 3.79 10.05 -6.03
N THR A 186 3.81 10.40 -7.34
CA THR A 186 4.66 11.48 -7.83
C THR A 186 4.33 12.81 -7.13
N GLU A 187 5.34 13.63 -6.88
CA GLU A 187 5.20 14.92 -6.20
C GLU A 187 4.13 15.82 -6.84
N ARG A 188 4.15 15.94 -8.18
CA ARG A 188 3.22 16.77 -8.93
C ARG A 188 1.76 16.35 -8.76
N THR A 189 1.44 15.08 -9.00
CA THR A 189 0.06 14.62 -8.89
C THR A 189 -0.34 14.35 -7.45
N GLY A 190 0.61 14.10 -6.57
CA GLY A 190 0.38 13.88 -5.14
C GLY A 190 -0.19 15.10 -4.46
N LYS A 191 0.39 16.27 -4.72
CA LYS A 191 -0.05 17.55 -4.16
C LYS A 191 -1.55 17.81 -4.38
N ASP A 192 -2.06 17.45 -5.56
CA ASP A 192 -3.45 17.77 -5.93
C ASP A 192 -4.42 16.60 -5.73
N HIS A 193 -3.94 15.35 -5.79
CA HIS A 193 -4.83 14.19 -5.88
C HIS A 193 -4.73 13.21 -4.69
N TRP A 194 -3.60 13.14 -3.97
CA TRP A 194 -3.34 12.09 -3.00
C TRP A 194 -4.40 11.99 -1.91
N GLU A 195 -4.57 13.07 -1.14
CA GLU A 195 -5.53 13.10 -0.04
C GLU A 195 -6.97 12.93 -0.54
N VAL A 196 -7.34 13.66 -1.61
CA VAL A 196 -8.70 13.59 -2.18
C VAL A 196 -9.08 12.17 -2.57
N LEU A 197 -8.18 11.44 -3.27
CA LEU A 197 -8.46 10.08 -3.70
C LEU A 197 -8.57 9.12 -2.52
N LEU A 198 -7.68 9.19 -1.54
CA LEU A 198 -7.72 8.32 -0.36
C LEU A 198 -9.00 8.53 0.45
N ARG A 199 -9.38 9.78 0.68
CA ARG A 199 -10.63 10.12 1.37
C ARG A 199 -11.86 9.67 0.58
N ALA A 200 -11.85 9.81 -0.74
CA ALA A 200 -12.92 9.29 -1.59
C ALA A 200 -13.06 7.77 -1.45
N ARG A 201 -11.93 7.02 -1.50
CA ARG A 201 -11.95 5.56 -1.32
C ARG A 201 -12.48 5.14 0.05
N ALA A 202 -12.18 5.90 1.10
CA ALA A 202 -12.71 5.66 2.44
C ALA A 202 -14.23 5.89 2.51
N VAL A 203 -14.68 7.07 2.07
CA VAL A 203 -16.09 7.50 2.18
C VAL A 203 -17.02 6.62 1.35
N GLU A 204 -16.73 6.45 0.07
CA GLU A 204 -17.61 5.69 -0.85
C GLU A 204 -17.72 4.21 -0.50
N ASN A 205 -16.76 3.66 0.26
CA ASN A 205 -16.69 2.26 0.64
C ASN A 205 -16.95 2.02 2.14
N LEU A 206 -17.15 3.07 2.93
CA LEU A 206 -17.27 3.00 4.39
C LEU A 206 -16.19 2.09 5.00
N ALA A 207 -14.94 2.31 4.57
CA ALA A 207 -13.78 1.49 4.92
C ALA A 207 -12.62 2.36 5.41
N TYR A 208 -11.79 1.81 6.31
CA TYR A 208 -10.53 2.45 6.64
C TYR A 208 -9.58 2.40 5.45
N VAL A 209 -8.78 3.44 5.27
CA VAL A 209 -7.68 3.48 4.30
C VAL A 209 -6.36 3.64 5.05
N VAL A 210 -5.40 2.76 4.77
CA VAL A 210 -4.05 2.76 5.34
C VAL A 210 -3.06 2.94 4.20
N ALA A 211 -2.50 4.14 4.06
CA ALA A 211 -1.75 4.58 2.90
C ALA A 211 -0.32 5.00 3.28
N ALA A 212 0.61 4.04 3.25
CA ALA A 212 2.04 4.29 3.40
C ALA A 212 2.61 4.96 2.14
N ALA A 213 3.60 5.84 2.26
CA ALA A 213 4.09 6.63 1.16
C ALA A 213 5.61 6.73 1.09
N GLN A 214 6.15 6.70 -0.13
CA GLN A 214 7.49 7.20 -0.42
C GLN A 214 7.49 8.73 -0.38
N VAL A 215 8.61 9.34 0.04
CA VAL A 215 8.77 10.80 0.13
C VAL A 215 10.13 11.24 -0.41
N GLY A 216 10.20 12.44 -0.95
CA GLY A 216 11.45 13.09 -1.38
C GLY A 216 12.05 12.51 -2.66
N HIS A 217 13.35 12.61 -2.82
CA HIS A 217 14.08 12.28 -4.04
C HIS A 217 14.63 10.86 -4.01
N HIS A 218 14.36 10.07 -5.06
CA HIS A 218 14.74 8.66 -5.17
C HIS A 218 15.89 8.42 -6.14
N GLY A 219 16.36 9.47 -6.80
CA GLY A 219 17.35 9.46 -7.85
C GLY A 219 16.96 10.46 -8.95
N ARG A 220 17.70 10.43 -10.07
CA ARG A 220 17.45 11.39 -11.16
C ARG A 220 16.02 11.25 -11.71
N GLY A 221 15.32 12.38 -11.82
CA GLY A 221 13.99 12.48 -12.42
C GLY A 221 12.84 11.91 -11.58
N ARG A 222 13.08 11.43 -10.34
CA ARG A 222 12.05 10.77 -9.54
C ARG A 222 11.92 11.35 -8.14
N SER A 223 10.73 11.89 -7.86
CA SER A 223 10.37 12.42 -6.53
C SER A 223 8.96 11.97 -6.15
N SER A 224 8.74 11.72 -4.86
CA SER A 224 7.44 11.35 -4.29
C SER A 224 6.94 12.38 -3.31
N HIS A 225 5.62 12.53 -3.26
CA HIS A 225 4.89 13.53 -2.50
C HIS A 225 4.96 13.32 -0.99
N GLY A 226 4.99 12.06 -0.53
CA GLY A 226 4.87 11.76 0.89
C GLY A 226 3.44 11.81 1.40
N HIS A 227 3.29 12.32 2.64
CA HIS A 227 2.01 12.44 3.34
C HIS A 227 1.30 11.10 3.54
N ALA A 228 2.08 10.08 3.99
CA ALA A 228 1.52 8.80 4.42
C ALA A 228 0.42 9.03 5.46
N MET A 229 -0.77 8.44 5.29
CA MET A 229 -1.91 8.73 6.15
C MET A 229 -2.83 7.55 6.42
N ILE A 230 -3.61 7.67 7.50
CA ILE A 230 -4.70 6.77 7.83
C ILE A 230 -5.99 7.57 7.80
N VAL A 231 -6.99 7.08 7.03
CA VAL A 231 -8.29 7.72 6.86
C VAL A 231 -9.39 6.82 7.41
N ASP A 232 -10.34 7.39 8.16
CA ASP A 232 -11.47 6.65 8.71
C ASP A 232 -12.60 6.44 7.69
N PRO A 233 -13.59 5.57 7.98
CA PRO A 233 -14.70 5.32 7.07
C PRO A 233 -15.59 6.53 6.77
N TRP A 234 -15.47 7.60 7.53
CA TRP A 234 -16.18 8.87 7.32
C TRP A 234 -15.39 9.87 6.47
N GLY A 235 -14.14 9.52 6.12
CA GLY A 235 -13.24 10.36 5.33
C GLY A 235 -12.39 11.33 6.15
N ALA A 236 -12.37 11.20 7.48
CA ALA A 236 -11.49 12.01 8.30
C ALA A 236 -10.07 11.44 8.27
N VAL A 237 -9.05 12.30 8.07
CA VAL A 237 -7.65 11.94 8.24
C VAL A 237 -7.38 11.80 9.74
N MET A 238 -7.13 10.57 10.20
CA MET A 238 -6.91 10.26 11.61
C MET A 238 -5.45 10.52 12.03
N ALA A 239 -4.52 10.24 11.13
CA ALA A 239 -3.09 10.44 11.33
C ALA A 239 -2.40 10.63 9.98
N GLN A 240 -1.37 11.46 9.96
CA GLN A 240 -0.57 11.75 8.77
C GLN A 240 0.89 11.98 9.18
N VAL A 241 1.83 11.49 8.37
CA VAL A 241 3.24 11.83 8.51
C VAL A 241 3.47 13.17 7.81
N PRO A 242 4.07 14.17 8.48
CA PRO A 242 4.47 15.42 7.84
C PRO A 242 5.64 15.20 6.87
N ASP A 243 6.30 16.26 6.44
CA ASP A 243 7.49 16.18 5.58
C ASP A 243 8.59 15.32 6.22
N GLY A 244 9.32 14.58 5.37
CA GLY A 244 10.42 13.71 5.79
C GLY A 244 10.02 12.27 6.14
N GLU A 245 10.99 11.47 6.57
CA GLU A 245 10.77 10.08 6.97
C GLU A 245 10.11 9.98 8.35
N GLY A 246 9.20 9.02 8.52
CA GLY A 246 8.54 8.86 9.80
C GLY A 246 7.44 7.80 9.81
N VAL A 247 6.70 7.77 10.93
CA VAL A 247 5.55 6.89 11.13
C VAL A 247 4.37 7.68 11.71
N ALA A 248 3.17 7.36 11.26
CA ALA A 248 1.93 7.85 11.85
C ALA A 248 1.04 6.68 12.23
N LEU A 249 0.35 6.79 13.37
CA LEU A 249 -0.44 5.71 13.95
C LEU A 249 -1.89 6.16 14.20
N ALA A 250 -2.84 5.25 13.97
CA ALA A 250 -4.23 5.43 14.38
C ALA A 250 -4.88 4.10 14.74
N GLU A 251 -5.82 4.14 15.67
CA GLU A 251 -6.63 2.98 16.05
C GLU A 251 -7.77 2.78 15.05
N LEU A 252 -7.87 1.60 14.46
CA LEU A 252 -8.99 1.18 13.63
C LEU A 252 -10.05 0.52 14.52
N ASP A 253 -11.17 1.19 14.76
CA ASP A 253 -12.29 0.70 15.55
C ASP A 253 -13.37 0.08 14.65
N PHE A 254 -13.39 -1.24 14.59
CA PHE A 254 -14.31 -1.98 13.73
C PHE A 254 -15.76 -1.93 14.24
N ALA A 255 -15.99 -1.78 15.53
CA ALA A 255 -17.33 -1.60 16.06
C ALA A 255 -17.94 -0.26 15.62
N ARG A 256 -17.12 0.82 15.57
CA ARG A 256 -17.50 2.10 14.99
C ARG A 256 -17.81 1.98 13.50
N GLN A 257 -16.99 1.27 12.74
CA GLN A 257 -17.24 1.03 11.31
C GLN A 257 -18.56 0.28 11.08
N ASP A 258 -18.85 -0.75 11.87
CA ASP A 258 -20.11 -1.51 11.76
C ASP A 258 -21.32 -0.64 12.08
N ARG A 259 -21.22 0.25 13.07
CA ARG A 259 -22.25 1.23 13.39
C ARG A 259 -22.48 2.18 12.23
N LEU A 260 -21.43 2.76 11.66
CA LEU A 260 -21.52 3.65 10.49
C LEU A 260 -22.17 2.96 9.28
N ARG A 261 -21.81 1.72 8.99
CA ARG A 261 -22.43 0.95 7.90
C ARG A 261 -23.89 0.66 8.12
N ARG A 262 -24.35 0.50 9.37
CA ARG A 262 -25.78 0.35 9.68
C ARG A 262 -26.54 1.67 9.59
N GLU A 263 -25.94 2.77 10.04
CA GLU A 263 -26.54 4.11 10.04
C GLU A 263 -26.59 4.72 8.62
N LEU A 264 -25.59 4.44 7.80
CA LEU A 264 -25.49 4.86 6.40
C LEU A 264 -25.27 3.64 5.49
N PRO A 265 -26.32 2.84 5.18
CA PRO A 265 -26.16 1.59 4.42
C PRO A 265 -26.02 1.83 2.91
N ALA A 266 -25.16 2.77 2.50
CA ALA A 266 -24.95 3.17 1.11
C ALA A 266 -24.48 2.01 0.21
N LEU A 267 -23.73 1.04 0.79
CA LEU A 267 -23.27 -0.15 0.07
C LEU A 267 -24.42 -1.06 -0.34
N ASP A 268 -25.49 -1.13 0.47
CA ASP A 268 -26.69 -1.95 0.23
C ASP A 268 -27.69 -1.25 -0.70
N HIS A 269 -27.60 0.09 -0.81
CA HIS A 269 -28.48 0.88 -1.66
C HIS A 269 -28.09 0.88 -3.15
N THR A 270 -27.05 0.14 -3.52
CA THR A 270 -26.60 0.03 -4.92
C THR A 270 -27.73 -0.52 -5.81
N ARG A 271 -27.98 0.13 -6.96
CA ARG A 271 -28.98 -0.30 -7.96
C ARG A 271 -28.31 -0.63 -9.28
N LYS A 272 -28.86 -1.62 -10.00
CA LYS A 272 -28.54 -1.81 -11.42
C LYS A 272 -29.19 -0.70 -12.23
N PHE A 273 -28.50 -0.17 -13.21
CA PHE A 273 -29.01 0.83 -14.14
C PHE A 273 -28.55 0.52 -15.56
N THR A 274 -29.26 1.08 -16.53
CA THR A 274 -28.92 0.97 -17.96
C THR A 274 -28.51 2.35 -18.46
N ILE A 275 -27.43 2.42 -19.21
CA ILE A 275 -27.02 3.62 -19.95
C ILE A 275 -27.84 3.65 -21.24
N ARG A 276 -28.48 4.79 -21.53
CA ARG A 276 -29.25 5.03 -22.75
C ARG A 276 -28.58 6.09 -23.61
#